data_01bb31f66885daf987e1563619546610
#
_entry.id   01bb31f66885daf987e1563619546610
#
_cell.length_a   1.000
_cell.length_b   1.000
_cell.length_c   1.000
_cell.angle_alpha   90.00
_cell.angle_beta   90.00
_cell.angle_gamma   90.00
#
_symmetry.space_group_name_H-M   'P 1'
#
loop_
_entity.id
_entity.type
_entity.pdbx_description
1 polymer ?
#
loop_
_entity_poly.entity_id
_entity_poly.type
_entity_poly.pdbx_seq_one_letter_code
_entity_poly.pdbx_strand_id
1 'polypeptide(L)'
;MKYYIGVDGGGTKTAFALFDENKNIVEQYETEGSNHENMEGSFPQAAGIIAGGVNGLLEKANVTLDQVDGILMGLAGIDHPYQHDAMVEELSKLGITGCRIYNDGFIVI
;
A
#
# COMPACT_ATOMS: atom_id res chain seq x y z
N MET A 1 -5.56 0.34 20.57
CA MET A 1 -6.40 -0.13 19.45
C MET A 1 -5.52 -0.54 18.28
N LYS A 2 -5.87 -1.60 17.58
CA LYS A 2 -5.12 -2.08 16.44
C LYS A 2 -5.77 -1.63 15.14
N TYR A 3 -4.95 -1.30 14.16
CA TYR A 3 -5.41 -0.86 12.85
C TYR A 3 -4.81 -1.74 11.75
N TYR A 4 -5.47 -1.76 10.61
CA TYR A 4 -5.02 -2.50 9.42
C TYR A 4 -5.17 -1.60 8.21
N ILE A 5 -4.26 -1.75 7.26
CA ILE A 5 -4.28 -0.96 6.02
C ILE A 5 -4.48 -1.89 4.85
N GLY A 6 -5.38 -1.52 3.94
CA GLY A 6 -5.56 -2.15 2.65
C GLY A 6 -5.15 -1.19 1.55
N VAL A 7 -4.38 -1.68 0.58
CA VAL A 7 -3.94 -0.91 -0.58
C VAL A 7 -4.31 -1.67 -1.84
N ASP A 8 -4.98 -1.00 -2.77
CA ASP A 8 -5.30 -1.55 -4.09
C ASP A 8 -4.64 -0.66 -5.14
N GLY A 9 -3.50 -1.11 -5.67
CA GLY A 9 -2.70 -0.35 -6.61
C GLY A 9 -2.92 -0.77 -8.04
N GLY A 10 -3.53 0.11 -8.82
CA GLY A 10 -3.80 -0.12 -10.24
C GLY A 10 -2.94 0.77 -11.13
N GLY A 11 -3.15 0.66 -12.45
CA GLY A 11 -2.41 1.43 -13.44
C GLY A 11 -2.78 2.91 -13.46
N THR A 12 -4.01 3.25 -13.08
CA THR A 12 -4.51 4.62 -13.14
C THR A 12 -4.72 5.26 -11.78
N LYS A 13 -4.97 4.46 -10.74
CA LYS A 13 -5.16 4.96 -9.39
C LYS A 13 -4.76 3.92 -8.36
N THR A 14 -4.47 4.40 -7.14
CA THR A 14 -4.17 3.56 -5.99
C THR A 14 -5.16 3.94 -4.88
N ALA A 15 -5.90 2.96 -4.38
CA ALA A 15 -6.86 3.15 -3.30
C ALA A 15 -6.25 2.71 -1.97
N PHE A 16 -6.46 3.51 -0.94
CA PHE A 16 -5.97 3.26 0.42
C PHE A 16 -7.13 3.26 1.38
N ALA A 17 -7.16 2.29 2.29
CA ALA A 17 -8.18 2.23 3.34
C ALA A 17 -7.53 1.84 4.66
N LEU A 18 -7.96 2.51 5.73
CA LEU A 18 -7.55 2.20 7.10
C LEU A 18 -8.74 1.61 7.82
N PHE A 19 -8.54 0.43 8.40
CA PHE A 19 -9.58 -0.30 9.14
C PHE A 19 -9.19 -0.37 10.61
N ASP A 20 -10.20 -0.33 11.49
CA ASP A 20 -10.01 -0.62 12.90
C ASP A 20 -10.08 -2.14 13.16
N GLU A 21 -9.91 -2.56 14.40
CA GLU A 21 -9.94 -3.97 14.77
C GLU A 21 -11.32 -4.63 14.57
N ASN A 22 -12.37 -3.85 14.41
CA ASN A 22 -13.73 -4.33 14.12
C ASN A 22 -14.04 -4.33 12.62
N LYS A 23 -13.02 -4.06 11.78
CA LYS A 23 -13.12 -4.00 10.31
C LYS A 23 -13.96 -2.84 9.78
N ASN A 24 -14.14 -1.80 10.59
CA ASN A 24 -14.78 -0.58 10.12
C ASN A 24 -13.76 0.31 9.43
N ILE A 25 -14.18 0.95 8.34
CA ILE A 25 -13.32 1.90 7.63
C ILE A 25 -13.21 3.17 8.46
N VAL A 26 -11.99 3.50 8.89
CA VAL A 26 -11.69 4.72 9.66
C VAL A 26 -11.41 5.89 8.72
N GLU A 27 -10.67 5.63 7.65
CA GLU A 27 -10.30 6.63 6.65
C GLU A 27 -10.03 5.92 5.33
N GLN A 28 -10.26 6.61 4.21
CA GLN A 28 -9.93 6.09 2.88
C GLN A 28 -9.74 7.22 1.90
N TYR A 29 -8.93 7.00 0.87
CA TYR A 29 -8.77 7.92 -0.24
C TYR A 29 -8.02 7.25 -1.40
N GLU A 30 -7.94 7.94 -2.51
CA GLU A 30 -7.27 7.44 -3.70
C GLU A 30 -6.19 8.43 -4.15
N THR A 31 -5.13 7.88 -4.76
CA THR A 31 -4.05 8.65 -5.36
C THR A 31 -3.82 8.17 -6.79
N GLU A 32 -2.78 8.69 -7.43
CA GLU A 32 -2.37 8.25 -8.76
C GLU A 32 -1.97 6.77 -8.78
N GLY A 33 -1.89 6.19 -9.97
CA GLY A 33 -1.54 4.78 -10.14
C GLY A 33 -0.14 4.44 -9.64
N SER A 34 0.02 3.21 -9.16
CA SER A 34 1.28 2.70 -8.60
C SER A 34 1.82 1.48 -9.35
N ASN A 35 1.34 1.23 -10.59
CA ASN A 35 1.86 0.13 -11.40
C ASN A 35 3.27 0.48 -11.89
N HIS A 36 4.27 -0.27 -11.43
CA HIS A 36 5.68 -0.02 -11.76
C HIS A 36 5.97 -0.09 -13.26
N GLU A 37 5.18 -0.84 -14.01
CA GLU A 37 5.39 -0.99 -15.46
C GLU A 37 5.03 0.28 -16.23
N ASN A 38 4.21 1.14 -15.65
CA ASN A 38 3.76 2.39 -16.25
C ASN A 38 4.55 3.60 -15.76
N MET A 39 5.56 3.39 -14.91
CA MET A 39 6.32 4.47 -14.28
C MET A 39 7.77 4.47 -14.73
N GLU A 40 8.28 5.65 -14.99
CA GLU A 40 9.67 5.83 -15.39
C GLU A 40 10.64 5.37 -14.30
N GLY A 41 10.32 5.63 -13.04
CA GLY A 41 11.12 5.23 -11.89
C GLY A 41 10.93 3.79 -11.45
N SER A 42 10.03 3.04 -12.10
CA SER A 42 9.75 1.63 -11.80
C SER A 42 9.44 1.38 -10.32
N PHE A 43 10.07 0.37 -9.68
CA PHE A 43 9.78 0.03 -8.28
C PHE A 43 10.01 1.15 -7.27
N PRO A 44 11.12 1.91 -7.33
CA PRO A 44 11.30 3.02 -6.40
C PRO A 44 10.19 4.06 -6.46
N GLN A 45 9.75 4.42 -7.66
CA GLN A 45 8.68 5.41 -7.83
C GLN A 45 7.33 4.86 -7.37
N ALA A 46 7.03 3.61 -7.71
CA ALA A 46 5.79 2.96 -7.27
C ALA A 46 5.74 2.85 -5.74
N ALA A 47 6.85 2.44 -5.12
CA ALA A 47 6.94 2.35 -3.68
C ALA A 47 6.79 3.72 -3.02
N GLY A 48 7.31 4.78 -3.64
CA GLY A 48 7.16 6.15 -3.14
C GLY A 48 5.70 6.59 -3.11
N ILE A 49 4.93 6.26 -4.13
CA ILE A 49 3.50 6.56 -4.19
C ILE A 49 2.76 5.81 -3.08
N ILE A 50 3.05 4.52 -2.91
CA ILE A 50 2.41 3.69 -1.89
C ILE A 50 2.78 4.18 -0.49
N ALA A 51 4.05 4.42 -0.22
CA ALA A 51 4.50 4.90 1.09
C ALA A 51 3.90 6.27 1.42
N GLY A 52 3.89 7.18 0.45
CA GLY A 52 3.26 8.49 0.61
C GLY A 52 1.78 8.39 0.90
N GLY A 53 1.09 7.47 0.23
CA GLY A 53 -0.33 7.21 0.46
C GLY A 53 -0.61 6.64 1.85
N VAL A 54 0.20 5.68 2.29
CA VAL A 54 0.08 5.09 3.63
C VAL A 54 0.29 6.16 4.69
N ASN A 55 1.35 6.96 4.56
CA ASN A 55 1.64 8.03 5.52
C ASN A 55 0.54 9.09 5.54
N GLY A 56 0.02 9.47 4.38
CA GLY A 56 -1.10 10.42 4.27
C GLY A 56 -2.37 9.90 4.93
N LEU A 57 -2.64 8.61 4.74
CA LEU A 57 -3.80 7.95 5.36
C LEU A 57 -3.71 8.00 6.88
N LEU A 58 -2.55 7.67 7.42
CA LEU A 58 -2.29 7.69 8.87
C LEU A 58 -2.40 9.10 9.43
N GLU A 59 -1.88 10.08 8.72
CA GLU A 59 -1.95 11.49 9.12
C GLU A 59 -3.40 11.97 9.18
N LYS A 60 -4.21 11.64 8.17
CA LYS A 60 -5.62 12.00 8.13
C LYS A 60 -6.40 11.40 9.30
N ALA A 61 -6.07 10.19 9.68
CA ALA A 61 -6.75 9.47 10.76
C ALA A 61 -6.15 9.74 12.14
N ASN A 62 -5.04 10.48 12.20
CA ASN A 62 -4.30 10.74 13.43
C ASN A 62 -3.86 9.43 14.10
N VAL A 63 -3.37 8.49 13.30
CA VAL A 63 -2.88 7.18 13.72
C VAL A 63 -1.40 7.09 13.35
N THR A 64 -0.61 6.41 14.17
CA THR A 64 0.82 6.20 13.88
C THR A 64 1.04 4.81 13.29
N LEU A 65 2.14 4.63 12.58
CA LEU A 65 2.45 3.37 11.92
C LEU A 65 2.61 2.21 12.92
N ASP A 66 3.11 2.48 14.10
CA ASP A 66 3.27 1.45 15.13
C ASP A 66 1.93 0.95 15.70
N GLN A 67 0.83 1.65 15.45
CA GLN A 67 -0.51 1.20 15.79
C GLN A 67 -1.09 0.27 14.70
N VAL A 68 -0.45 0.19 13.55
CA VAL A 68 -0.89 -0.64 12.44
C VAL A 68 -0.34 -2.06 12.60
N ASP A 69 -1.24 -3.03 12.70
CA ASP A 69 -0.89 -4.42 12.95
C ASP A 69 -0.63 -5.20 11.65
N GLY A 70 -1.13 -4.74 10.54
CA GLY A 70 -0.91 -5.38 9.25
C GLY A 70 -1.23 -4.48 8.08
N ILE A 71 -0.51 -4.68 6.98
CA ILE A 71 -0.73 -3.97 5.73
C ILE A 71 -0.86 -5.01 4.62
N LEU A 72 -1.99 -4.98 3.92
CA LEU A 72 -2.28 -5.89 2.83
C LEU A 72 -2.38 -5.09 1.53
N MET A 73 -1.61 -5.48 0.53
CA MET A 73 -1.56 -4.75 -0.74
C MET A 73 -1.85 -5.66 -1.92
N GLY A 74 -2.79 -5.26 -2.77
CA GLY A 74 -3.00 -5.86 -4.08
C GLY A 74 -2.43 -4.88 -5.11
N LEU A 75 -1.38 -5.27 -5.82
CA LEU A 75 -0.66 -4.36 -6.70
C LEU A 75 -0.60 -4.91 -8.12
N ALA A 76 -1.02 -4.10 -9.09
CA ALA A 76 -0.88 -4.42 -10.49
C ALA A 76 0.61 -4.48 -10.86
N GLY A 77 0.97 -5.41 -11.74
CA GLY A 77 2.35 -5.56 -12.20
C GLY A 77 3.23 -6.43 -11.33
N ILE A 78 2.70 -6.98 -10.23
CA ILE A 78 3.43 -7.90 -9.37
C ILE A 78 3.06 -9.33 -9.76
N ASP A 79 3.67 -9.83 -10.85
CA ASP A 79 3.35 -11.14 -11.43
C ASP A 79 4.39 -12.21 -11.11
N HIS A 80 5.59 -11.81 -10.74
CA HIS A 80 6.70 -12.73 -10.50
C HIS A 80 7.31 -12.51 -9.11
N PRO A 81 7.91 -13.56 -8.50
CA PRO A 81 8.51 -13.43 -7.16
C PRO A 81 9.56 -12.32 -7.04
N TYR A 82 10.36 -12.09 -8.07
CA TYR A 82 11.38 -11.05 -8.03
C TYR A 82 10.78 -9.64 -7.96
N GLN A 83 9.60 -9.47 -8.55
CA GLN A 83 8.87 -8.19 -8.50
C GLN A 83 8.33 -7.94 -7.09
N HIS A 84 7.81 -8.97 -6.46
CA HIS A 84 7.38 -8.92 -5.07
C HIS A 84 8.53 -8.50 -4.16
N ASP A 85 9.67 -9.19 -4.30
CA ASP A 85 10.84 -8.93 -3.45
C ASP A 85 11.40 -7.53 -3.67
N ALA A 86 11.43 -7.06 -4.91
CA ALA A 86 11.89 -5.71 -5.23
C ALA A 86 10.98 -4.65 -4.59
N MET A 87 9.67 -4.84 -4.64
CA MET A 87 8.72 -3.90 -4.05
C MET A 87 8.85 -3.87 -2.53
N VAL A 88 8.94 -5.04 -1.89
CA VAL A 88 9.13 -5.14 -0.44
C VAL A 88 10.40 -4.41 -0.01
N GLU A 89 11.49 -4.60 -0.75
CA GLU A 89 12.76 -3.93 -0.46
C GLU A 89 12.64 -2.41 -0.55
N GLU A 90 12.01 -1.91 -1.61
CA GLU A 90 11.84 -0.47 -1.79
C GLU A 90 10.92 0.15 -0.74
N LEU A 91 9.85 -0.54 -0.37
CA LEU A 91 8.96 -0.08 0.70
C LEU A 91 9.68 -0.08 2.04
N SER A 92 10.51 -1.09 2.31
CA SER A 92 11.32 -1.17 3.53
C SER A 92 12.25 0.02 3.68
N LYS A 93 12.86 0.46 2.59
CA LYS A 93 13.72 1.65 2.59
C LYS A 93 12.98 2.92 2.98
N LEU A 94 11.67 2.93 2.75
CA LEU A 94 10.80 4.06 3.07
C LEU A 94 10.11 3.91 4.42
N GLY A 95 10.46 2.88 5.18
CA GLY A 95 9.93 2.66 6.51
C GLY A 95 8.64 1.84 6.56
N ILE A 96 8.18 1.34 5.41
CA ILE A 96 6.97 0.52 5.34
C ILE A 96 7.38 -0.96 5.36
N THR A 97 7.22 -1.61 6.49
CA THR A 97 7.60 -3.01 6.70
C THR A 97 6.38 -3.85 7.11
N GLY A 98 6.52 -5.16 7.06
CA GLY A 98 5.45 -6.07 7.47
C GLY A 98 4.30 -6.15 6.48
N CYS A 99 4.52 -5.75 5.23
CA CYS A 99 3.51 -5.77 4.19
C CYS A 99 3.33 -7.17 3.62
N ARG A 100 2.08 -7.49 3.27
CA ARG A 100 1.77 -8.65 2.44
C ARG A 100 1.31 -8.12 1.09
N ILE A 101 2.00 -8.52 0.03
CA ILE A 101 1.74 -8.03 -1.32
C ILE A 101 1.23 -9.17 -2.18
N TYR A 102 0.13 -8.92 -2.88
CA TYR A 102 -0.49 -9.86 -3.80
C TYR A 102 -0.64 -9.21 -5.16
N ASN A 103 -0.86 -10.04 -6.18
CA ASN A 103 -1.22 -9.56 -7.49
C ASN A 103 -2.57 -8.83 -7.41
N ASP A 104 -2.74 -7.87 -8.31
CA ASP A 104 -3.98 -7.11 -8.46
C ASP A 104 -5.20 -8.05 -8.56
N GLY A 105 -6.29 -7.65 -7.90
CA GLY A 105 -7.54 -8.40 -7.92
C GLY A 105 -7.79 -9.28 -6.70
N PHE A 106 -6.80 -9.47 -5.84
CA PHE A 106 -6.97 -10.25 -4.61
C PHE A 106 -7.60 -9.43 -3.47
N ILE A 107 -7.58 -8.11 -3.58
CA ILE A 107 -8.05 -7.23 -2.51
C ILE A 107 -9.23 -6.41 -3.00
N VAL A 108 -10.28 -6.40 -2.20
CA VAL A 108 -11.46 -5.56 -2.43
C VAL A 108 -11.55 -4.59 -1.26
N ILE A 109 -11.48 -3.32 -1.58
CA ILE A 109 -11.55 -2.25 -0.58
C ILE A 109 -12.87 -1.51 -0.69
#